data_a0220d97e3f6808514f4ec77698c2b9e
#
_entry.id   a0220d97e3f6808514f4ec77698c2b9e
#
_cell.length_a   1.000
_cell.length_b   1.000
_cell.length_c   1.000
_cell.angle_alpha   90.00
_cell.angle_beta   90.00
_cell.angle_gamma   90.00
#
_symmetry.space_group_name_H-M   'P 1'
#
loop_
_entity.id
_entity.type
_entity.pdbx_description
1 polymer ?
#
loop_
_entity_poly.entity_id
_entity_poly.type
_entity_poly.pdbx_seq_one_letter_code
_entity_poly.pdbx_strand_id
1 'polypeptide(L)'
;MKVDLMAFSGHKIYGPKGVGVLYVRRKPRVRLEAQMHGGGHERGMRSGTLATHQLVGMGEAFRIAKDEMAEEQVRLTALRKRLWEGLNDMEEVHINGSPDHRAPGFLNVSFNYVEGESLIMSLSDLAVSSGSACTSASLEPSYVLRALGLNDEMAHSSLRFSVGRFTSEEDV
;
A
#
# COMPACT_ATOMS: atom_id res chain seq x y z
N MET A 1 10.56 4.55 -15.28
CA MET A 1 9.84 5.73 -14.74
C MET A 1 10.76 6.94 -14.72
N LYS A 2 10.30 8.11 -15.18
CA LYS A 2 11.07 9.36 -15.09
C LYS A 2 10.58 10.13 -13.85
N VAL A 3 11.15 9.84 -12.70
CA VAL A 3 10.83 10.53 -11.44
C VAL A 3 12.00 11.38 -10.97
N ASP A 4 11.72 12.51 -10.34
CA ASP A 4 12.70 13.41 -9.74
C ASP A 4 13.02 13.03 -8.30
N LEU A 5 11.97 12.73 -7.55
CA LEU A 5 12.00 12.38 -6.13
C LEU A 5 11.02 11.24 -5.88
N MET A 6 11.41 10.27 -5.06
CA MET A 6 10.53 9.20 -4.64
C MET A 6 10.90 8.71 -3.23
N ALA A 7 9.92 8.69 -2.35
CA ALA A 7 10.08 8.18 -0.99
C ALA A 7 9.65 6.71 -0.91
N PHE A 8 10.39 5.91 -0.15
CA PHE A 8 10.12 4.51 0.10
C PHE A 8 10.16 4.23 1.60
N SER A 9 9.33 3.28 2.05
CA SER A 9 9.36 2.77 3.43
C SER A 9 9.78 1.30 3.42
N GLY A 10 10.76 0.93 4.24
CA GLY A 10 11.29 -0.43 4.29
C GLY A 10 10.22 -1.49 4.58
N HIS A 11 9.34 -1.22 5.56
CA HIS A 11 8.27 -2.15 5.93
C HIS A 11 7.17 -2.34 4.88
N LYS A 12 7.16 -1.54 3.80
CA LYS A 12 6.21 -1.72 2.68
C LYS A 12 6.68 -2.75 1.65
N ILE A 13 7.93 -3.21 1.77
CA ILE A 13 8.55 -4.23 0.92
C ILE A 13 9.14 -5.39 1.74
N TYR A 14 8.52 -5.70 2.89
CA TYR A 14 8.96 -6.75 3.84
C TYR A 14 10.34 -6.50 4.48
N GLY A 15 10.83 -5.26 4.43
CA GLY A 15 12.04 -4.84 5.11
C GLY A 15 11.79 -4.32 6.53
N PRO A 16 12.84 -3.89 7.24
CA PRO A 16 12.73 -3.42 8.62
C PRO A 16 11.80 -2.21 8.76
N LYS A 17 11.08 -2.16 9.88
CA LYS A 17 10.30 -1.00 10.29
C LYS A 17 11.23 0.12 10.81
N GLY A 18 10.83 1.36 10.62
CA GLY A 18 11.59 2.53 11.11
C GLY A 18 12.67 3.05 10.15
N VAL A 19 12.83 2.44 8.97
CA VAL A 19 13.75 2.90 7.93
C VAL A 19 13.03 3.21 6.64
N GLY A 20 13.51 4.25 5.95
CA GLY A 20 13.05 4.64 4.62
C GLY A 20 14.18 5.23 3.79
N VAL A 21 13.90 5.42 2.52
CA VAL A 21 14.85 5.99 1.53
C VAL A 21 14.14 7.07 0.73
N LEU A 22 14.87 8.13 0.44
CA LEU A 22 14.50 9.12 -0.56
C LEU A 22 15.40 8.96 -1.80
N TYR A 23 14.80 8.54 -2.91
CA TYR A 23 15.48 8.65 -4.20
C TYR A 23 15.50 10.10 -4.66
N VAL A 24 16.69 10.57 -5.06
CA VAL A 24 16.89 11.92 -5.60
C VAL A 24 17.59 11.81 -6.94
N ARG A 25 16.96 12.29 -8.01
CA ARG A 25 17.54 12.23 -9.35
C ARG A 25 18.82 13.04 -9.45
N ARG A 26 19.88 12.44 -10.04
CA ARG A 26 21.17 13.09 -10.21
C ARG A 26 21.32 13.85 -11.52
N LYS A 27 20.64 13.41 -12.59
CA LYS A 27 20.74 14.03 -13.92
C LYS A 27 19.36 14.11 -14.59
N PRO A 28 18.83 15.32 -14.92
CA PRO A 28 19.33 16.60 -14.43
C PRO A 28 19.33 16.65 -12.90
N ARG A 29 20.25 17.43 -12.31
CA ARG A 29 20.43 17.46 -10.85
C ARG A 29 19.25 18.08 -10.14
N VAL A 30 18.58 17.31 -9.28
CA VAL A 30 17.64 17.85 -8.30
C VAL A 30 18.41 18.28 -7.06
N ARG A 31 18.15 19.49 -6.58
CA ARG A 31 18.74 20.04 -5.34
C ARG A 31 17.69 19.99 -4.23
N LEU A 32 18.10 19.53 -3.07
CA LEU A 32 17.31 19.54 -1.85
C LEU A 32 18.02 20.39 -0.80
N GLU A 33 17.23 21.14 -0.06
CA GLU A 33 17.69 21.80 1.15
C GLU A 33 17.55 20.81 2.31
N ALA A 34 18.64 20.65 3.08
CA ALA A 34 18.66 19.74 4.21
C ALA A 34 17.70 20.26 5.31
N GLN A 35 16.85 19.37 5.81
CA GLN A 35 15.96 19.66 6.95
C GLN A 35 16.60 19.28 8.30
N MET A 36 17.65 18.42 8.27
CA MET A 36 18.39 17.98 9.44
C MET A 36 19.87 18.28 9.22
N HIS A 37 20.40 19.21 10.00
CA HIS A 37 21.79 19.66 9.95
C HIS A 37 22.66 18.89 10.94
N GLY A 38 23.98 18.86 10.73
CA GLY A 38 24.95 18.20 11.61
C GLY A 38 26.14 17.62 10.84
N GLY A 39 26.51 16.38 11.08
CA GLY A 39 27.71 15.71 10.61
C GLY A 39 27.84 15.43 9.11
N GLY A 40 26.97 15.97 8.26
CA GLY A 40 27.09 15.87 6.80
C GLY A 40 26.77 14.49 6.20
N HIS A 41 26.15 13.60 6.95
CA HIS A 41 25.75 12.28 6.45
C HIS A 41 24.80 12.40 5.23
N GLU A 42 24.67 11.34 4.48
CA GLU A 42 23.83 11.29 3.27
C GLU A 42 24.13 12.45 2.30
N ARG A 43 25.43 12.73 2.10
CA ARG A 43 25.93 13.80 1.21
C ARG A 43 25.45 15.20 1.65
N GLY A 44 25.26 15.41 2.94
CA GLY A 44 24.78 16.66 3.52
C GLY A 44 23.26 16.84 3.44
N MET A 45 22.52 15.93 2.85
CA MET A 45 21.07 16.06 2.71
C MET A 45 20.29 15.65 3.97
N ARG A 46 20.86 14.74 4.76
CA ARG A 46 20.24 14.28 6.01
C ARG A 46 21.32 13.83 6.99
N SER A 47 21.58 14.63 8.00
CA SER A 47 22.55 14.33 9.04
C SER A 47 21.99 13.41 10.12
N GLY A 48 22.87 12.67 10.77
CA GLY A 48 22.59 11.72 11.85
C GLY A 48 23.27 10.38 11.59
N THR A 49 23.73 9.73 12.66
CA THR A 49 24.36 8.40 12.55
C THR A 49 23.43 7.41 11.85
N LEU A 50 23.97 6.70 10.89
CA LEU A 50 23.19 5.76 10.07
C LEU A 50 22.81 4.51 10.88
N ALA A 51 21.56 4.11 10.81
CA ALA A 51 21.05 2.85 11.36
C ALA A 51 21.45 1.68 10.43
N THR A 52 22.72 1.30 10.45
CA THR A 52 23.34 0.41 9.45
C THR A 52 22.65 -0.94 9.31
N HIS A 53 22.21 -1.53 10.44
CA HIS A 53 21.47 -2.80 10.44
C HIS A 53 20.13 -2.70 9.69
N GLN A 54 19.41 -1.58 9.85
CA GLN A 54 18.15 -1.33 9.14
C GLN A 54 18.39 -1.07 7.65
N LEU A 55 19.45 -0.32 7.32
CA LEU A 55 19.81 -0.04 5.93
C LEU A 55 20.20 -1.30 5.17
N VAL A 56 20.98 -2.21 5.78
CA VAL A 56 21.34 -3.51 5.21
C VAL A 56 20.08 -4.36 4.99
N GLY A 57 19.20 -4.46 6.00
CA GLY A 57 17.95 -5.19 5.89
C GLY A 57 17.03 -4.62 4.80
N MET A 58 16.95 -3.30 4.67
CA MET A 58 16.17 -2.66 3.61
C MET A 58 16.79 -2.92 2.23
N GLY A 59 18.13 -2.88 2.12
CA GLY A 59 18.84 -3.21 0.88
C GLY A 59 18.55 -4.64 0.41
N GLU A 60 18.55 -5.60 1.34
CA GLU A 60 18.21 -6.99 1.05
C GLU A 60 16.73 -7.14 0.64
N ALA A 61 15.81 -6.44 1.30
CA ALA A 61 14.40 -6.45 0.92
C ALA A 61 14.19 -5.92 -0.52
N PHE A 62 14.92 -4.88 -0.92
CA PHE A 62 14.90 -4.41 -2.32
C PHE A 62 15.48 -5.41 -3.29
N ARG A 63 16.57 -6.12 -2.92
CA ARG A 63 17.16 -7.16 -3.76
C ARG A 63 16.16 -8.29 -4.01
N ILE A 64 15.56 -8.83 -2.96
CA ILE A 64 14.53 -9.88 -3.05
C ILE A 64 13.35 -9.40 -3.89
N ALA A 65 12.82 -8.21 -3.59
CA ALA A 65 11.69 -7.66 -4.35
C ALA A 65 12.01 -7.52 -5.85
N LYS A 66 13.24 -7.14 -6.21
CA LYS A 66 13.65 -7.05 -7.61
C LYS A 66 13.70 -8.42 -8.29
N ASP A 67 14.18 -9.42 -7.59
CA ASP A 67 14.36 -10.77 -8.14
C ASP A 67 13.02 -11.51 -8.31
N GLU A 68 12.09 -11.30 -7.35
CA GLU A 68 10.83 -12.02 -7.29
C GLU A 68 9.63 -11.26 -7.89
N MET A 69 9.73 -9.94 -8.12
CA MET A 69 8.60 -9.07 -8.47
C MET A 69 7.79 -9.58 -9.66
N ALA A 70 8.44 -10.11 -10.70
CA ALA A 70 7.75 -10.54 -11.91
C ALA A 70 6.86 -11.76 -11.66
N GLU A 71 7.35 -12.73 -10.89
CA GLU A 71 6.62 -13.94 -10.52
C GLU A 71 5.54 -13.63 -9.48
N GLU A 72 5.88 -12.83 -8.46
CA GLU A 72 4.91 -12.34 -7.47
C GLU A 72 3.75 -11.61 -8.13
N GLN A 73 4.00 -10.76 -9.11
CA GLN A 73 2.95 -10.02 -9.80
C GLN A 73 1.91 -10.94 -10.43
N VAL A 74 2.34 -12.01 -11.08
CA VAL A 74 1.44 -13.00 -11.69
C VAL A 74 0.62 -13.70 -10.61
N ARG A 75 1.28 -14.22 -9.58
CA ARG A 75 0.65 -14.93 -8.47
C ARG A 75 -0.35 -14.06 -7.70
N LEU A 76 0.05 -12.87 -7.29
CA LEU A 76 -0.81 -11.95 -6.54
C LEU A 76 -2.01 -11.48 -7.37
N THR A 77 -1.82 -11.32 -8.68
CA THR A 77 -2.93 -11.00 -9.59
C THR A 77 -3.95 -12.14 -9.63
N ALA A 78 -3.48 -13.39 -9.68
CA ALA A 78 -4.36 -14.57 -9.67
C ALA A 78 -5.13 -14.68 -8.34
N LEU A 79 -4.46 -14.53 -7.18
CA LEU A 79 -5.10 -14.55 -5.87
C LEU A 79 -6.16 -13.44 -5.73
N ARG A 80 -5.82 -12.22 -6.12
CA ARG A 80 -6.76 -11.10 -6.11
C ARG A 80 -7.97 -11.36 -7.01
N LYS A 81 -7.74 -11.93 -8.20
CA LYS A 81 -8.82 -12.26 -9.14
C LYS A 81 -9.74 -13.31 -8.55
N ARG A 82 -9.19 -14.37 -7.96
CA ARG A 82 -9.95 -15.40 -7.25
C ARG A 82 -10.82 -14.81 -6.13
N LEU A 83 -10.24 -13.92 -5.31
CA LEU A 83 -11.00 -13.21 -4.27
C LEU A 83 -12.15 -12.40 -4.86
N TRP A 84 -11.91 -11.67 -5.94
CA TRP A 84 -12.95 -10.89 -6.61
C TRP A 84 -14.03 -11.78 -7.20
N GLU A 85 -13.68 -12.88 -7.83
CA GLU A 85 -14.65 -13.86 -8.39
C GLU A 85 -15.58 -14.42 -7.30
N GLY A 86 -15.08 -14.65 -6.09
CA GLY A 86 -15.90 -15.07 -4.95
C GLY A 86 -16.82 -13.99 -4.38
N LEU A 87 -16.49 -12.71 -4.59
CA LEU A 87 -17.27 -11.57 -4.10
C LEU A 87 -18.26 -11.03 -5.13
N ASN A 88 -17.93 -11.15 -6.41
CA ASN A 88 -18.67 -10.53 -7.51
C ASN A 88 -20.08 -11.08 -7.72
N ASP A 89 -20.38 -12.28 -7.21
CA ASP A 89 -21.70 -12.90 -7.31
C ASP A 89 -22.69 -12.35 -6.23
N MET A 90 -22.19 -11.57 -5.28
CA MET A 90 -23.05 -10.93 -4.27
C MET A 90 -23.72 -9.70 -4.88
N GLU A 91 -25.02 -9.54 -4.60
CA GLU A 91 -25.75 -8.32 -4.98
C GLU A 91 -25.17 -7.10 -4.27
N GLU A 92 -25.14 -5.96 -4.97
CA GLU A 92 -24.72 -4.66 -4.44
C GLU A 92 -23.25 -4.60 -3.95
N VAL A 93 -22.38 -5.45 -4.51
CA VAL A 93 -20.95 -5.43 -4.26
C VAL A 93 -20.22 -4.88 -5.48
N HIS A 94 -19.44 -3.82 -5.30
CA HIS A 94 -18.82 -3.07 -6.38
C HIS A 94 -17.31 -2.92 -6.20
N ILE A 95 -16.55 -3.22 -7.26
CA ILE A 95 -15.11 -2.98 -7.26
C ILE A 95 -14.81 -1.47 -7.44
N ASN A 96 -13.96 -0.93 -6.60
CA ASN A 96 -13.55 0.47 -6.68
C ASN A 96 -12.29 0.65 -7.52
N GLY A 97 -12.31 1.65 -8.40
CA GLY A 97 -11.22 1.94 -9.34
C GLY A 97 -11.16 1.00 -10.54
N SER A 98 -10.08 1.11 -11.33
CA SER A 98 -9.93 0.29 -12.55
C SER A 98 -9.72 -1.18 -12.22
N PRO A 99 -10.40 -2.13 -12.84
CA PRO A 99 -10.15 -3.55 -12.67
C PRO A 99 -8.77 -3.98 -13.21
N ASP A 100 -8.27 -3.29 -14.24
CA ASP A 100 -7.05 -3.67 -14.95
C ASP A 100 -5.81 -2.88 -14.49
N HIS A 101 -5.99 -1.60 -14.14
CA HIS A 101 -4.91 -0.69 -13.77
C HIS A 101 -4.81 -0.50 -12.27
N ARG A 102 -4.32 -1.52 -11.55
CA ARG A 102 -4.11 -1.51 -10.10
C ARG A 102 -2.87 -2.29 -9.67
N ALA A 103 -2.40 -2.05 -8.47
CA ALA A 103 -1.36 -2.88 -7.88
C ALA A 103 -1.87 -4.33 -7.70
N PRO A 104 -1.04 -5.35 -7.98
CA PRO A 104 -1.47 -6.73 -8.10
C PRO A 104 -2.13 -7.30 -6.84
N GLY A 105 -1.63 -6.93 -5.65
CA GLY A 105 -2.07 -7.47 -4.37
C GLY A 105 -3.20 -6.70 -3.69
N PHE A 106 -3.86 -5.73 -4.34
CA PHE A 106 -4.88 -4.91 -3.68
C PHE A 106 -6.23 -4.98 -4.39
N LEU A 107 -7.28 -5.19 -3.59
CA LEU A 107 -8.67 -5.14 -4.01
C LEU A 107 -9.42 -4.21 -3.06
N ASN A 108 -10.05 -3.17 -3.58
CA ASN A 108 -10.94 -2.31 -2.83
C ASN A 108 -12.37 -2.51 -3.34
N VAL A 109 -13.29 -2.79 -2.44
CA VAL A 109 -14.67 -3.17 -2.74
C VAL A 109 -15.62 -2.41 -1.82
N SER A 110 -16.69 -1.87 -2.37
CA SER A 110 -17.82 -1.31 -1.63
C SER A 110 -18.92 -2.33 -1.47
N PHE A 111 -19.52 -2.40 -0.28
CA PHE A 111 -20.66 -3.23 0.06
C PHE A 111 -21.86 -2.32 0.33
N ASN A 112 -22.74 -2.19 -0.63
CA ASN A 112 -23.87 -1.28 -0.51
C ASN A 112 -24.84 -1.75 0.59
N TYR A 113 -25.50 -0.82 1.25
CA TYR A 113 -26.49 -1.08 2.33
C TYR A 113 -25.90 -1.78 3.57
N VAL A 114 -24.57 -1.81 3.72
CA VAL A 114 -23.90 -2.35 4.91
C VAL A 114 -23.10 -1.24 5.58
N GLU A 115 -23.26 -1.10 6.89
CA GLU A 115 -22.46 -0.15 7.66
C GLU A 115 -21.03 -0.67 7.81
N GLY A 116 -20.02 0.15 7.42
CA GLY A 116 -18.64 -0.31 7.24
C GLY A 116 -17.93 -0.75 8.52
N GLU A 117 -18.19 -0.10 9.66
CA GLU A 117 -17.61 -0.49 10.95
C GLU A 117 -18.18 -1.83 11.43
N SER A 118 -19.48 -2.01 11.31
CA SER A 118 -20.15 -3.27 11.64
C SER A 118 -19.64 -4.42 10.75
N LEU A 119 -19.42 -4.14 9.47
CA LEU A 119 -18.84 -5.12 8.55
C LEU A 119 -17.42 -5.53 8.98
N ILE A 120 -16.55 -4.57 9.31
CA ILE A 120 -15.19 -4.86 9.80
C ILE A 120 -15.24 -5.67 11.10
N MET A 121 -16.11 -5.30 12.02
CA MET A 121 -16.24 -6.01 13.31
C MET A 121 -16.76 -7.44 13.15
N SER A 122 -17.59 -7.70 12.13
CA SER A 122 -18.08 -9.05 11.83
C SER A 122 -17.05 -9.96 11.19
N LEU A 123 -16.00 -9.39 10.56
CA LEU A 123 -14.91 -10.11 9.93
C LEU A 123 -13.73 -10.36 10.89
N SER A 124 -14.01 -10.88 12.09
CA SER A 124 -13.03 -11.04 13.18
C SER A 124 -11.80 -11.89 12.78
N ASP A 125 -11.97 -12.80 11.85
CA ASP A 125 -10.92 -13.73 11.40
C ASP A 125 -10.10 -13.20 10.20
N LEU A 126 -10.48 -12.03 9.66
CA LEU A 126 -9.82 -11.40 8.53
C LEU A 126 -9.20 -10.06 8.90
N ALA A 127 -7.91 -9.89 8.62
CA ALA A 127 -7.24 -8.61 8.73
C ALA A 127 -7.51 -7.76 7.47
N VAL A 128 -8.60 -7.03 7.48
CA VAL A 128 -8.98 -6.08 6.43
C VAL A 128 -8.76 -4.64 6.88
N SER A 129 -8.88 -3.69 5.97
CA SER A 129 -8.72 -2.27 6.25
C SER A 129 -9.86 -1.49 5.62
N SER A 130 -10.42 -0.54 6.37
CA SER A 130 -11.26 0.50 5.76
C SER A 130 -10.43 1.34 4.77
N GLY A 131 -11.08 2.01 3.84
CA GLY A 131 -10.41 2.81 2.80
C GLY A 131 -9.49 3.93 3.33
N SER A 132 -9.57 4.26 4.61
CA SER A 132 -8.87 5.38 5.26
C SER A 132 -8.03 4.93 6.46
N ALA A 133 -7.00 4.11 6.22
CA ALA A 133 -6.12 3.62 7.31
C ALA A 133 -5.33 4.73 8.04
N CYS A 134 -5.15 5.90 7.45
CA CYS A 134 -4.41 7.03 8.04
C CYS A 134 -5.31 8.05 8.76
N THR A 135 -6.61 8.00 8.57
CA THR A 135 -7.62 8.88 9.18
C THR A 135 -8.61 8.12 10.05
N SER A 136 -8.20 6.99 10.62
CA SER A 136 -9.02 6.19 11.54
C SER A 136 -9.54 6.96 12.77
N ALA A 137 -9.06 8.18 12.99
CA ALA A 137 -9.57 9.10 14.01
C ALA A 137 -10.63 10.10 13.46
N SER A 138 -10.89 10.14 12.15
CA SER A 138 -11.91 10.97 11.54
C SER A 138 -13.03 10.10 10.98
N LEU A 139 -14.27 10.47 11.30
CA LEU A 139 -15.50 9.89 10.74
C LEU A 139 -15.68 10.20 9.24
N GLU A 140 -14.67 10.82 8.60
CA GLU A 140 -14.76 11.20 7.20
C GLU A 140 -14.38 10.05 6.26
N PRO A 141 -15.18 9.82 5.21
CA PRO A 141 -14.86 8.79 4.21
C PRO A 141 -13.61 9.16 3.41
N SER A 142 -12.98 8.15 2.82
CA SER A 142 -11.76 8.32 2.02
C SER A 142 -11.96 9.34 0.90
N TYR A 143 -11.18 10.42 0.92
CA TYR A 143 -11.17 11.41 -0.18
C TYR A 143 -10.76 10.79 -1.52
N VAL A 144 -10.02 9.68 -1.52
CA VAL A 144 -9.66 8.95 -2.74
C VAL A 144 -10.89 8.28 -3.34
N LEU A 145 -11.73 7.64 -2.51
CA LEU A 145 -12.96 7.01 -2.97
C LEU A 145 -13.98 8.05 -3.47
N ARG A 146 -14.09 9.18 -2.78
CA ARG A 146 -14.88 10.34 -3.26
C ARG A 146 -14.38 10.84 -4.63
N ALA A 147 -13.07 10.93 -4.82
CA ALA A 147 -12.48 11.33 -6.10
C ALA A 147 -12.72 10.32 -7.23
N LEU A 148 -12.96 9.06 -6.90
CA LEU A 148 -13.41 8.02 -7.84
C LEU A 148 -14.91 8.10 -8.16
N GLY A 149 -15.65 9.01 -7.51
CA GLY A 149 -17.07 9.24 -7.76
C GLY A 149 -18.02 8.51 -6.81
N LEU A 150 -17.51 7.87 -5.76
CA LEU A 150 -18.34 7.23 -4.74
C LEU A 150 -19.01 8.30 -3.87
N ASN A 151 -20.27 8.07 -3.51
CA ASN A 151 -20.93 8.83 -2.45
C ASN A 151 -20.37 8.45 -1.08
N ASP A 152 -20.72 9.20 -0.04
CA ASP A 152 -20.16 9.00 1.30
C ASP A 152 -20.53 7.64 1.88
N GLU A 153 -21.76 7.16 1.66
CA GLU A 153 -22.25 5.86 2.11
C GLU A 153 -21.42 4.71 1.54
N MET A 154 -21.23 4.67 0.22
CA MET A 154 -20.40 3.66 -0.45
C MET A 154 -18.93 3.77 -0.05
N ALA A 155 -18.42 4.98 0.16
CA ALA A 155 -17.04 5.17 0.59
C ALA A 155 -16.81 4.67 2.03
N HIS A 156 -17.79 4.80 2.92
CA HIS A 156 -17.77 4.25 4.28
C HIS A 156 -17.86 2.73 4.30
N SER A 157 -18.68 2.13 3.44
CA SER A 157 -18.87 0.68 3.33
C SER A 157 -17.77 -0.02 2.51
N SER A 158 -16.71 0.70 2.18
CA SER A 158 -15.61 0.15 1.39
C SER A 158 -14.55 -0.54 2.24
N LEU A 159 -14.17 -1.75 1.85
CA LEU A 159 -13.06 -2.49 2.42
C LEU A 159 -11.92 -2.67 1.42
N ARG A 160 -10.69 -2.57 1.93
CA ARG A 160 -9.50 -2.94 1.18
C ARG A 160 -8.98 -4.28 1.64
N PHE A 161 -9.02 -5.24 0.76
CA PHE A 161 -8.34 -6.52 0.88
C PHE A 161 -6.91 -6.41 0.35
N SER A 162 -5.99 -7.09 0.99
CA SER A 162 -4.58 -7.10 0.60
C SER A 162 -4.05 -8.52 0.66
N VAL A 163 -3.56 -9.01 -0.48
CA VAL A 163 -2.82 -10.27 -0.57
C VAL A 163 -1.33 -9.97 -0.76
N GLY A 164 -0.48 -10.77 -0.18
CA GLY A 164 0.96 -10.53 -0.15
C GLY A 164 1.79 -11.78 -0.44
N ARG A 165 3.10 -11.65 -0.22
CA ARG A 165 4.08 -12.70 -0.50
C ARG A 165 3.73 -14.05 0.15
N PHE A 166 3.21 -14.02 1.35
CA PHE A 166 2.93 -15.21 2.14
C PHE A 166 1.47 -15.67 2.08
N THR A 167 0.61 -14.95 1.34
CA THR A 167 -0.79 -15.35 1.15
C THR A 167 -0.85 -16.56 0.22
N SER A 168 -1.51 -17.61 0.68
CA SER A 168 -1.78 -18.84 -0.07
C SER A 168 -3.13 -18.78 -0.79
N GLU A 169 -3.42 -19.78 -1.62
CA GLU A 169 -4.75 -19.97 -2.21
C GLU A 169 -5.80 -20.37 -1.19
N GLU A 170 -5.37 -21.00 -0.10
CA GLU A 170 -6.21 -21.46 1.00
C GLU A 170 -6.69 -20.30 1.88
N ASP A 171 -5.85 -19.25 1.98
CA ASP A 171 -6.20 -18.02 2.72
C ASP A 171 -7.26 -17.19 1.95
N VAL A 172 -7.39 -17.37 0.66
CA VAL A 172 -8.32 -16.65 -0.21
C VAL A 172 -9.64 -17.39 -0.37
#